data_b77da35e11033eb8dbb46c6b62ecbc4b
#
_entry.id   b77da35e11033eb8dbb46c6b62ecbc4b
#
_cell.length_a   1.000
_cell.length_b   1.000
_cell.length_c   1.000
_cell.angle_alpha   90.00
_cell.angle_beta   90.00
_cell.angle_gamma   90.00
#
_symmetry.space_group_name_H-M   'P 1'
#
loop_
_entity.id
_entity.type
_entity.pdbx_description
1 polymer ?
#
loop_
_entity_poly.entity_id
_entity_poly.type
_entity_poly.pdbx_seq_one_letter_code
_entity_poly.pdbx_strand_id
1 'polypeptide(L)'
;MRTKRIAGTSVALSGALLLTACGGGDGGGTAAEGGGDGTFSVYIGEPENPLLPGNTGETEGGQVVDALWTGLVEYDRESNEAVYTGVAESIESEDQTTWTVSLKDGWTFHDGSPVTAQSYVDSWNYVANSENAQGNSYFFSNVEGYDALQGEEGASPTATEMSGLRVVDEQTFEVTLSEPYAQWPTTVGYTAFFPMPEAFFEDPEGFGEQPIGNGPFKADEAFQEGQGITLTRYDEFGGDEPAKAAAVEFRVYTEINTAYNDLQAGSLDVVDQIPPDAIASAEDQFGERFKTTPRGDITALGFPTYDERFADPEVRRAFSMAIDRQAITDAIFQGSRTPAASFVSPVIDGHREDACDVCELNVEEANRMLDEAGFDKSEPVDLWFNAGAGHEEWMQAVGNQLRENLGVEYQLRGDLQFAEYLPKQDEKGMTGPFRSGWIMDYPVMENMLGPTYSTAALPPAGSNVTFYSNEEFDAKLQEGNAADSIDAAIQAYQEAEDLLVADMPATPLFFGLVQYAHSENVDEVYVNSFGRVEVEDVVVTSE
;
A
#
# COMPACT_ATOMS: atom_id res chain seq x y z
N MET A 1 -40.71 52.88 -9.54
CA MET A 1 -40.40 54.34 -9.38
C MET A 1 -38.88 54.51 -9.38
N ARG A 2 -38.49 55.33 -10.37
CA ARG A 2 -37.23 56.09 -10.50
C ARG A 2 -35.89 55.36 -10.60
N THR A 3 -35.52 55.18 -11.84
CA THR A 3 -34.21 55.27 -12.52
C THR A 3 -33.30 56.38 -11.99
N LYS A 4 -31.98 56.11 -11.92
CA LYS A 4 -30.95 57.06 -12.32
C LYS A 4 -29.73 56.34 -12.90
N ARG A 5 -29.49 56.57 -14.20
CA ARG A 5 -28.23 56.37 -14.92
C ARG A 5 -27.31 57.55 -14.60
N ILE A 6 -26.01 57.31 -14.50
CA ILE A 6 -24.98 58.32 -14.81
C ILE A 6 -23.86 57.59 -15.56
N ALA A 7 -23.50 58.19 -16.70
CA ALA A 7 -22.51 57.80 -17.67
C ALA A 7 -21.23 58.65 -17.54
N GLY A 8 -20.15 58.16 -18.12
CA GLY A 8 -18.95 58.94 -18.54
C GLY A 8 -17.72 58.59 -17.70
N THR A 9 -16.52 58.39 -18.17
CA THR A 9 -15.86 58.94 -19.36
C THR A 9 -14.59 58.15 -19.63
N SER A 10 -14.31 57.83 -20.88
CA SER A 10 -13.08 57.24 -21.40
C SER A 10 -11.93 58.25 -21.38
N VAL A 11 -10.74 57.82 -21.00
CA VAL A 11 -9.47 58.48 -21.37
C VAL A 11 -8.50 57.43 -21.89
N ALA A 12 -8.20 57.50 -23.17
CA ALA A 12 -7.11 56.82 -23.83
C ALA A 12 -5.83 57.67 -23.67
N LEU A 13 -4.73 57.04 -23.35
CA LEU A 13 -3.41 57.64 -23.60
C LEU A 13 -2.47 56.60 -24.18
N SER A 14 -2.07 56.85 -25.40
CA SER A 14 -1.06 56.16 -26.20
C SER A 14 0.35 56.68 -25.84
N GLY A 15 1.37 55.87 -26.01
CA GLY A 15 2.78 56.28 -26.10
C GLY A 15 3.69 55.18 -25.56
N ALA A 16 4.52 54.65 -26.23
CA ALA A 16 5.45 54.77 -27.31
C ALA A 16 6.56 53.73 -27.09
N LEU A 17 6.87 52.98 -28.10
CA LEU A 17 8.00 52.03 -28.22
C LEU A 17 9.34 52.74 -27.98
N LEU A 18 10.28 52.03 -27.35
CA LEU A 18 11.71 52.18 -27.59
C LEU A 18 12.38 50.79 -27.67
N LEU A 19 12.74 50.39 -28.86
CA LEU A 19 13.70 49.36 -29.18
C LEU A 19 15.11 49.82 -28.79
N THR A 20 15.88 48.99 -28.09
CA THR A 20 17.34 49.04 -28.17
C THR A 20 17.89 47.61 -28.31
N ALA A 21 18.39 47.31 -29.48
CA ALA A 21 19.22 46.15 -29.80
C ALA A 21 20.68 46.48 -29.55
N CYS A 22 21.44 45.43 -29.20
CA CYS A 22 22.89 45.16 -29.38
C CYS A 22 23.52 44.67 -28.05
N GLY A 23 24.11 43.52 -28.00
CA GLY A 23 25.20 42.95 -28.65
C GLY A 23 25.59 41.61 -28.07
N GLY A 24 26.13 40.73 -28.91
CA GLY A 24 26.49 39.36 -28.66
C GLY A 24 27.61 39.17 -27.67
N GLY A 25 27.63 37.95 -27.13
CA GLY A 25 28.68 37.34 -26.36
C GLY A 25 28.52 35.84 -26.41
N ASP A 26 29.27 35.17 -27.26
CA ASP A 26 29.48 33.72 -27.26
C ASP A 26 30.00 33.28 -25.90
N GLY A 27 29.24 32.40 -25.24
CA GLY A 27 29.66 31.65 -24.07
C GLY A 27 28.89 30.32 -24.11
N GLY A 28 29.54 29.27 -24.69
CA GLY A 28 29.05 27.93 -24.63
C GLY A 28 28.96 27.44 -23.17
N GLY A 29 27.79 27.52 -22.59
CA GLY A 29 27.41 26.76 -21.42
C GLY A 29 26.68 25.53 -21.93
N THR A 30 27.18 24.35 -21.62
CA THR A 30 26.43 23.13 -21.69
C THR A 30 25.16 23.34 -20.86
N ALA A 31 24.01 23.35 -21.53
CA ALA A 31 22.73 23.24 -20.82
C ALA A 31 22.79 21.92 -20.06
N ALA A 32 22.74 21.97 -18.75
CA ALA A 32 22.24 20.88 -17.96
C ALA A 32 20.80 20.66 -18.45
N GLU A 33 20.49 19.46 -18.85
CA GLU A 33 19.12 19.01 -19.01
C GLU A 33 18.47 19.06 -17.62
N GLY A 34 18.01 20.24 -17.19
CA GLY A 34 17.29 20.44 -15.96
C GLY A 34 15.83 20.11 -16.20
N GLY A 35 15.24 19.33 -15.30
CA GLY A 35 13.81 19.13 -15.19
C GLY A 35 13.06 20.48 -15.17
N GLY A 36 11.85 20.50 -15.73
CA GLY A 36 11.05 21.73 -15.82
C GLY A 36 10.70 22.28 -14.43
N ASP A 37 10.87 23.58 -14.22
CA ASP A 37 10.54 24.29 -12.97
C ASP A 37 9.00 24.45 -12.80
N GLY A 38 8.18 23.48 -13.25
CA GLY A 38 6.73 23.55 -13.24
C GLY A 38 6.10 22.87 -12.01
N THR A 39 4.79 23.14 -11.87
CA THR A 39 3.92 22.46 -10.91
C THR A 39 3.03 21.49 -11.64
N PHE A 40 2.78 20.31 -11.10
CA PHE A 40 1.80 19.35 -11.60
C PHE A 40 0.82 18.95 -10.50
N SER A 41 -0.29 18.35 -10.92
CA SER A 41 -1.36 17.96 -10.01
C SER A 41 -1.65 16.46 -10.06
N VAL A 42 -1.89 15.86 -8.88
CA VAL A 42 -2.19 14.44 -8.69
C VAL A 42 -3.55 14.30 -8.01
N TYR A 43 -4.36 13.37 -8.49
CA TYR A 43 -5.57 12.94 -7.81
C TYR A 43 -5.23 12.24 -6.49
N ILE A 44 -5.97 12.56 -5.43
CA ILE A 44 -6.09 11.73 -4.22
C ILE A 44 -7.54 11.69 -3.74
N GLY A 45 -7.91 10.64 -2.99
CA GLY A 45 -9.07 10.67 -2.10
C GLY A 45 -8.78 11.49 -0.84
N GLU A 46 -9.78 11.67 0.02
CA GLU A 46 -9.58 12.32 1.33
C GLU A 46 -8.80 11.36 2.25
N PRO A 47 -7.64 11.75 2.82
CA PRO A 47 -6.94 10.96 3.83
C PRO A 47 -7.82 10.65 5.04
N GLU A 48 -7.75 9.43 5.55
CA GLU A 48 -8.55 9.02 6.73
C GLU A 48 -8.00 9.58 8.04
N ASN A 49 -6.68 9.79 8.09
CA ASN A 49 -5.95 10.19 9.30
C ASN A 49 -5.09 11.44 9.03
N PRO A 50 -4.66 12.17 10.07
CA PRO A 50 -3.62 13.18 9.94
C PRO A 50 -2.36 12.60 9.26
N LEU A 51 -1.66 13.41 8.47
CA LEU A 51 -0.50 13.01 7.67
C LEU A 51 0.72 12.71 8.56
N LEU A 52 0.64 11.63 9.33
CA LEU A 52 1.68 11.14 10.23
C LEU A 52 2.10 9.73 9.82
N PRO A 53 3.38 9.47 9.56
CA PRO A 53 3.88 8.14 9.16
C PRO A 53 3.41 7.00 10.07
N GLY A 54 3.41 7.22 11.38
CA GLY A 54 2.98 6.22 12.38
C GLY A 54 1.47 5.97 12.42
N ASN A 55 0.65 6.81 11.78
CA ASN A 55 -0.81 6.70 11.82
C ASN A 55 -1.47 6.63 10.44
N THR A 56 -0.72 6.81 9.36
CA THR A 56 -1.22 6.76 7.99
C THR A 56 -0.96 5.38 7.40
N GLY A 57 -2.01 4.57 7.25
CA GLY A 57 -1.94 3.22 6.69
C GLY A 57 -2.70 3.05 5.37
N GLU A 58 -3.48 4.06 4.94
CA GLU A 58 -4.26 4.06 3.70
C GLU A 58 -3.50 4.71 2.53
N THR A 59 -3.95 4.44 1.31
CA THR A 59 -3.23 4.86 0.08
C THR A 59 -3.21 6.38 -0.08
N GLU A 60 -4.30 7.06 0.22
CA GLU A 60 -4.50 8.50 0.00
C GLU A 60 -3.54 9.36 0.83
N GLY A 61 -3.51 9.14 2.14
CA GLY A 61 -2.56 9.81 3.04
C GLY A 61 -1.13 9.33 2.83
N GLY A 62 -0.95 8.02 2.56
CA GLY A 62 0.35 7.42 2.25
C GLY A 62 1.01 8.06 1.03
N GLN A 63 0.25 8.42 -0.01
CA GLN A 63 0.74 9.14 -1.18
C GLN A 63 1.39 10.48 -0.82
N VAL A 64 0.81 11.23 0.12
CA VAL A 64 1.35 12.50 0.59
C VAL A 64 2.53 12.30 1.54
N VAL A 65 2.45 11.28 2.42
CA VAL A 65 3.53 10.92 3.35
C VAL A 65 4.80 10.53 2.60
N ASP A 66 4.70 9.72 1.53
CA ASP A 66 5.87 9.32 0.72
C ASP A 66 6.55 10.52 0.02
N ALA A 67 5.79 11.55 -0.35
CA ALA A 67 6.39 12.78 -0.90
C ALA A 67 7.11 13.62 0.17
N LEU A 68 6.68 13.54 1.44
CA LEU A 68 7.18 14.34 2.56
C LEU A 68 8.33 13.66 3.32
N TRP A 69 8.46 12.34 3.26
CA TRP A 69 9.48 11.58 3.97
C TRP A 69 10.26 10.65 3.05
N THR A 70 11.47 10.35 3.45
CA THR A 70 12.31 9.28 2.92
C THR A 70 12.69 8.34 4.07
N GLY A 71 12.47 7.04 3.87
CA GLY A 71 12.76 6.00 4.84
C GLY A 71 14.25 5.63 4.96
N LEU A 72 14.53 4.60 5.75
CA LEU A 72 15.87 4.01 5.85
C LEU A 72 16.30 3.40 4.52
N VAL A 73 15.41 2.64 3.88
CA VAL A 73 15.58 2.02 2.56
C VAL A 73 14.40 2.40 1.68
N GLU A 74 14.58 2.30 0.39
CA GLU A 74 13.56 2.42 -0.64
C GLU A 74 13.42 1.09 -1.36
N TYR A 75 12.45 0.95 -2.27
CA TYR A 75 12.26 -0.27 -3.04
C TYR A 75 12.56 -0.02 -4.52
N ASP A 76 13.37 -0.89 -5.12
CA ASP A 76 13.67 -0.84 -6.54
C ASP A 76 12.40 -1.06 -7.38
N ARG A 77 12.21 -0.25 -8.41
CA ARG A 77 10.99 -0.25 -9.25
C ARG A 77 10.70 -1.56 -9.97
N GLU A 78 11.75 -2.29 -10.35
CA GLU A 78 11.61 -3.49 -11.18
C GLU A 78 11.53 -4.75 -10.32
N SER A 79 12.40 -4.82 -9.29
CA SER A 79 12.51 -6.01 -8.43
C SER A 79 11.72 -5.90 -7.13
N ASN A 80 11.34 -4.70 -6.68
CA ASN A 80 10.83 -4.40 -5.34
C ASN A 80 11.80 -4.81 -4.21
N GLU A 81 13.08 -5.06 -4.49
CA GLU A 81 14.09 -5.29 -3.47
C GLU A 81 14.41 -4.00 -2.70
N ALA A 82 14.73 -4.14 -1.42
CA ALA A 82 15.18 -3.00 -0.63
C ALA A 82 16.54 -2.50 -1.11
N VAL A 83 16.63 -1.20 -1.41
CA VAL A 83 17.84 -0.50 -1.86
C VAL A 83 18.22 0.62 -0.90
N TYR A 84 19.52 0.83 -0.71
CA TYR A 84 20.06 1.83 0.23
C TYR A 84 20.20 3.22 -0.43
N THR A 85 19.15 3.65 -1.15
CA THR A 85 19.04 5.01 -1.69
C THR A 85 18.51 5.99 -0.65
N GLY A 86 17.73 5.51 0.32
CA GLY A 86 17.22 6.28 1.46
C GLY A 86 18.29 6.69 2.48
N VAL A 87 17.88 6.90 3.72
CA VAL A 87 18.71 7.48 4.80
C VAL A 87 19.78 6.52 5.34
N ALA A 88 19.55 5.19 5.24
CA ALA A 88 20.54 4.23 5.74
C ALA A 88 21.74 4.10 4.81
N GLU A 89 22.94 4.15 5.37
CA GLU A 89 24.18 3.72 4.74
C GLU A 89 24.29 2.19 4.75
N SER A 90 23.93 1.57 5.88
CA SER A 90 23.88 0.11 6.04
C SER A 90 22.94 -0.33 7.16
N ILE A 91 22.41 -1.55 7.03
CA ILE A 91 21.66 -2.27 8.06
C ILE A 91 22.27 -3.67 8.13
N GLU A 92 22.99 -3.98 9.19
CA GLU A 92 23.81 -5.19 9.30
C GLU A 92 23.51 -5.96 10.58
N SER A 93 23.56 -7.30 10.51
CA SER A 93 23.43 -8.21 11.65
C SER A 93 24.30 -9.44 11.45
N GLU A 94 24.83 -10.00 12.55
CA GLU A 94 25.53 -11.29 12.54
C GLU A 94 24.61 -12.46 12.93
N ASP A 95 23.48 -12.16 13.58
CA ASP A 95 22.58 -13.16 14.20
C ASP A 95 21.11 -12.98 13.80
N GLN A 96 20.81 -11.99 12.93
CA GLN A 96 19.46 -11.61 12.47
C GLN A 96 18.50 -11.22 13.59
N THR A 97 19.01 -11.05 14.79
CA THR A 97 18.27 -10.62 15.97
C THR A 97 18.69 -9.23 16.40
N THR A 98 20.00 -8.95 16.41
CA THR A 98 20.54 -7.62 16.72
C THR A 98 21.04 -6.96 15.44
N TRP A 99 20.37 -5.90 15.04
CA TRP A 99 20.65 -5.13 13.84
C TRP A 99 21.31 -3.79 14.18
N THR A 100 22.39 -3.48 13.51
CA THR A 100 23.05 -2.17 13.56
C THR A 100 22.66 -1.36 12.34
N VAL A 101 22.03 -0.21 12.54
CA VAL A 101 21.64 0.73 11.50
C VAL A 101 22.60 1.89 11.53
N SER A 102 23.30 2.11 10.41
CA SER A 102 24.17 3.27 10.20
C SER A 102 23.52 4.22 9.21
N LEU A 103 23.45 5.50 9.56
CA LEU A 103 22.82 6.54 8.75
C LEU A 103 23.86 7.29 7.91
N LYS A 104 23.49 7.74 6.72
CA LYS A 104 24.27 8.65 5.89
C LYS A 104 24.38 10.02 6.54
N ASP A 105 25.51 10.69 6.36
CA ASP A 105 25.70 12.07 6.81
C ASP A 105 24.89 13.06 5.97
N GLY A 106 24.48 14.18 6.58
CA GLY A 106 23.95 15.35 5.89
C GLY A 106 22.44 15.38 5.64
N TRP A 107 21.71 14.38 6.04
CA TRP A 107 20.23 14.41 6.00
C TRP A 107 19.65 15.40 7.01
N THR A 108 18.69 16.21 6.54
CA THR A 108 17.98 17.19 7.36
C THR A 108 16.47 17.08 7.16
N PHE A 109 15.73 17.41 8.17
CA PHE A 109 14.30 17.68 8.05
C PHE A 109 14.06 19.02 7.34
N HIS A 110 12.82 19.27 6.90
CA HIS A 110 12.43 20.47 6.16
C HIS A 110 12.62 21.78 6.96
N ASP A 111 12.73 21.71 8.27
CA ASP A 111 13.06 22.85 9.16
C ASP A 111 14.58 23.08 9.32
N GLY A 112 15.40 22.25 8.68
CA GLY A 112 16.86 22.29 8.73
C GLY A 112 17.45 21.57 9.95
N SER A 113 16.66 20.96 10.83
CA SER A 113 17.17 20.12 11.91
C SER A 113 17.74 18.80 11.35
N PRO A 114 18.80 18.21 11.97
CA PRO A 114 19.42 17.01 11.45
C PRO A 114 18.55 15.77 11.66
N VAL A 115 18.57 14.85 10.69
CA VAL A 115 18.05 13.48 10.85
C VAL A 115 19.13 12.65 11.55
N THR A 116 18.81 12.07 12.71
CA THR A 116 19.74 11.35 13.58
C THR A 116 19.19 10.00 14.01
N ALA A 117 20.03 9.15 14.59
CA ALA A 117 19.62 7.90 15.24
C ALA A 117 18.51 8.14 16.31
N GLN A 118 18.57 9.25 17.03
CA GLN A 118 17.56 9.62 18.02
C GLN A 118 16.19 9.91 17.36
N SER A 119 16.17 10.53 16.17
CA SER A 119 14.94 10.81 15.43
C SER A 119 14.15 9.53 15.12
N TYR A 120 14.84 8.41 14.83
CA TYR A 120 14.23 7.11 14.62
C TYR A 120 13.78 6.47 15.93
N VAL A 121 14.65 6.43 16.92
CA VAL A 121 14.35 5.77 18.20
C VAL A 121 13.17 6.42 18.92
N ASP A 122 13.11 7.76 18.94
CA ASP A 122 11.99 8.50 19.53
C ASP A 122 10.69 8.28 18.75
N SER A 123 10.74 8.34 17.40
CA SER A 123 9.60 8.06 16.54
C SER A 123 9.03 6.67 16.79
N TRP A 124 9.88 5.63 16.77
CA TRP A 124 9.45 4.25 16.92
C TRP A 124 8.86 3.97 18.31
N ASN A 125 9.46 4.52 19.38
CA ASN A 125 8.89 4.44 20.71
C ASN A 125 7.53 5.14 20.81
N TYR A 126 7.37 6.29 20.14
CA TYR A 126 6.10 7.01 20.12
C TYR A 126 5.02 6.19 19.40
N VAL A 127 5.32 5.65 18.22
CA VAL A 127 4.38 4.85 17.41
C VAL A 127 4.01 3.56 18.14
N ALA A 128 4.99 2.88 18.76
CA ALA A 128 4.75 1.63 19.47
C ALA A 128 3.91 1.78 20.74
N ASN A 129 3.89 2.97 21.36
CA ASN A 129 3.20 3.18 22.63
C ASN A 129 1.68 3.29 22.45
N SER A 130 0.94 2.34 23.03
CA SER A 130 -0.53 2.25 22.91
C SER A 130 -1.29 3.48 23.43
N GLU A 131 -0.71 4.30 24.31
CA GLU A 131 -1.33 5.57 24.76
C GLU A 131 -1.41 6.61 23.64
N ASN A 132 -0.56 6.52 22.62
CA ASN A 132 -0.53 7.44 21.48
C ASN A 132 -1.49 7.01 20.35
N ALA A 133 -2.12 5.84 20.45
CA ALA A 133 -3.14 5.32 19.55
C ALA A 133 -2.75 5.40 18.05
N GLN A 134 -1.49 5.07 17.73
CA GLN A 134 -1.01 5.07 16.35
C GLN A 134 -1.41 3.77 15.65
N GLY A 135 -2.05 3.88 14.47
CA GLY A 135 -2.56 2.73 13.71
C GLY A 135 -1.48 1.73 13.29
N ASN A 136 -0.25 2.22 13.07
CA ASN A 136 0.90 1.42 12.62
C ASN A 136 1.73 0.84 13.80
N SER A 137 1.24 0.89 15.04
CA SER A 137 1.96 0.41 16.22
C SER A 137 2.42 -1.05 16.10
N TYR A 138 1.59 -1.92 15.51
CA TYR A 138 1.85 -3.36 15.41
C TYR A 138 3.08 -3.75 14.59
N PHE A 139 3.59 -2.86 13.71
CA PHE A 139 4.83 -3.08 12.96
C PHE A 139 6.07 -3.23 13.85
N PHE A 140 5.99 -2.76 15.09
CA PHE A 140 7.07 -2.88 16.08
C PHE A 140 6.94 -4.11 16.98
N SER A 141 5.92 -4.97 16.76
CA SER A 141 5.62 -6.12 17.65
C SER A 141 6.76 -7.12 17.80
N ASN A 142 7.67 -7.16 16.84
CA ASN A 142 8.85 -8.01 16.85
C ASN A 142 10.10 -7.34 17.50
N VAL A 143 10.03 -6.06 17.89
CA VAL A 143 11.10 -5.37 18.61
C VAL A 143 11.02 -5.73 20.10
N GLU A 144 12.16 -6.11 20.72
CA GLU A 144 12.21 -6.48 22.14
C GLU A 144 11.68 -5.34 23.02
N GLY A 145 10.73 -5.66 23.89
CA GLY A 145 10.10 -4.71 24.80
C GLY A 145 8.84 -4.02 24.27
N TYR A 146 8.38 -4.33 23.05
CA TYR A 146 7.12 -3.82 22.51
C TYR A 146 5.93 -4.09 23.44
N ASP A 147 5.79 -5.31 23.96
CA ASP A 147 4.68 -5.69 24.86
C ASP A 147 4.59 -4.81 26.10
N ALA A 148 5.72 -4.28 26.57
CA ALA A 148 5.74 -3.38 27.72
C ALA A 148 5.15 -1.99 27.43
N LEU A 149 5.06 -1.62 26.13
CA LEU A 149 4.42 -0.40 25.66
C LEU A 149 2.93 -0.62 25.35
N GLN A 150 2.45 -1.86 25.41
CA GLN A 150 1.04 -2.16 25.27
C GLN A 150 0.36 -2.15 26.64
N GLY A 151 -0.67 -1.33 26.81
CA GLY A 151 -1.50 -1.35 28.02
C GLY A 151 -2.51 -2.50 27.96
N GLU A 152 -2.71 -3.25 29.04
CA GLU A 152 -3.91 -4.09 29.15
C GLU A 152 -5.16 -3.19 29.13
N GLU A 153 -6.31 -3.73 28.76
CA GLU A 153 -7.56 -2.97 28.67
C GLU A 153 -7.82 -2.15 29.95
N GLY A 154 -7.69 -0.81 29.83
CA GLY A 154 -7.88 0.15 30.93
C GLY A 154 -6.67 0.36 31.85
N ALA A 155 -5.48 -0.14 31.49
CA ALA A 155 -4.22 0.12 32.19
C ALA A 155 -3.21 0.84 31.29
N SER A 156 -2.36 1.67 31.87
CA SER A 156 -1.24 2.29 31.14
C SER A 156 -0.13 1.29 30.88
N PRO A 157 0.69 1.50 29.82
CA PRO A 157 1.91 0.75 29.56
C PRO A 157 2.84 0.68 30.77
N THR A 158 3.62 -0.39 30.86
CA THR A 158 4.59 -0.57 31.96
C THR A 158 5.96 0.05 31.69
N ALA A 159 6.21 0.45 30.42
CA ALA A 159 7.40 1.16 29.97
C ALA A 159 7.00 2.28 29.02
N THR A 160 7.92 3.19 28.73
CA THR A 160 7.79 4.29 27.76
C THR A 160 8.68 4.09 26.53
N GLU A 161 9.59 3.14 26.58
CA GLU A 161 10.57 2.83 25.54
C GLU A 161 10.71 1.33 25.39
N MET A 162 10.91 0.86 24.15
CA MET A 162 11.24 -0.53 23.84
C MET A 162 12.68 -0.83 24.29
N SER A 163 12.88 -1.92 25.03
CA SER A 163 14.21 -2.33 25.50
C SER A 163 15.15 -2.72 24.36
N GLY A 164 14.61 -3.08 23.19
CA GLY A 164 15.36 -3.44 22.00
C GLY A 164 15.95 -2.27 21.24
N LEU A 165 15.61 -1.01 21.56
CA LEU A 165 16.14 0.17 20.87
C LEU A 165 17.27 0.82 21.65
N ARG A 166 18.38 1.12 20.97
CA ARG A 166 19.55 1.74 21.60
C ARG A 166 20.28 2.68 20.63
N VAL A 167 20.33 3.97 20.94
CA VAL A 167 21.20 4.92 20.26
C VAL A 167 22.66 4.64 20.66
N VAL A 168 23.53 4.43 19.69
CA VAL A 168 24.98 4.24 19.86
C VAL A 168 25.71 5.57 19.79
N ASP A 169 25.43 6.34 18.73
CA ASP A 169 25.90 7.68 18.50
C ASP A 169 24.90 8.45 17.59
N GLU A 170 25.28 9.61 17.08
CA GLU A 170 24.38 10.49 16.31
C GLU A 170 23.91 9.85 14.99
N GLN A 171 24.73 8.99 14.35
CA GLN A 171 24.44 8.31 13.09
C GLN A 171 24.19 6.80 13.25
N THR A 172 24.23 6.26 14.46
CA THR A 172 24.14 4.81 14.64
C THR A 172 23.18 4.44 15.76
N PHE A 173 22.29 3.51 15.48
CA PHE A 173 21.45 2.88 16.51
C PHE A 173 21.38 1.37 16.30
N GLU A 174 21.07 0.66 17.36
CA GLU A 174 20.85 -0.79 17.34
C GLU A 174 19.39 -1.11 17.63
N VAL A 175 18.93 -2.18 16.97
CA VAL A 175 17.60 -2.73 17.14
C VAL A 175 17.74 -4.21 17.48
N THR A 176 17.22 -4.61 18.63
CA THR A 176 17.14 -6.01 19.03
C THR A 176 15.71 -6.51 18.83
N LEU A 177 15.55 -7.55 18.01
CA LEU A 177 14.28 -8.22 17.77
C LEU A 177 14.05 -9.33 18.81
N SER A 178 12.80 -9.68 19.06
CA SER A 178 12.40 -10.76 19.95
C SER A 178 12.77 -12.14 19.40
N GLU A 179 12.78 -12.28 18.08
CA GLU A 179 13.12 -13.48 17.32
C GLU A 179 13.94 -13.11 16.08
N PRO A 180 14.79 -14.02 15.53
CA PRO A 180 15.52 -13.74 14.31
C PRO A 180 14.59 -13.42 13.14
N TYR A 181 14.94 -12.39 12.34
CA TYR A 181 14.20 -12.03 11.13
C TYR A 181 15.13 -11.53 10.03
N ALA A 182 15.50 -12.41 9.10
CA ALA A 182 16.48 -12.17 8.04
C ALA A 182 16.07 -11.02 7.09
N GLN A 183 14.77 -10.85 6.84
CA GLN A 183 14.23 -9.84 5.94
C GLN A 183 13.85 -8.52 6.62
N TRP A 184 14.23 -8.33 7.89
CA TRP A 184 13.96 -7.08 8.62
C TRP A 184 14.43 -5.81 7.89
N PRO A 185 15.58 -5.78 7.18
CA PRO A 185 15.97 -4.60 6.40
C PRO A 185 14.96 -4.18 5.33
N THR A 186 14.19 -5.11 4.78
CA THR A 186 13.13 -4.79 3.81
C THR A 186 11.91 -4.17 4.49
N THR A 187 11.58 -4.58 5.72
CA THR A 187 10.39 -4.06 6.42
C THR A 187 10.52 -2.60 6.81
N VAL A 188 11.73 -2.12 7.09
CA VAL A 188 11.97 -0.73 7.56
C VAL A 188 11.92 0.34 6.47
N GLY A 189 11.61 -0.05 5.23
CA GLY A 189 11.22 0.87 4.16
C GLY A 189 9.76 1.35 4.27
N TYR A 190 8.93 0.67 5.07
CA TYR A 190 7.52 1.06 5.25
C TYR A 190 7.37 2.32 6.10
N THR A 191 6.31 3.09 5.83
CA THR A 191 6.08 4.42 6.43
C THR A 191 6.10 4.43 7.96
N ALA A 192 5.65 3.34 8.62
CA ALA A 192 5.68 3.22 10.08
C ALA A 192 7.06 3.49 10.71
N PHE A 193 8.13 3.21 9.96
CA PHE A 193 9.52 3.32 10.42
C PHE A 193 10.19 4.66 10.08
N PHE A 194 9.44 5.64 9.56
CA PHE A 194 10.01 6.94 9.20
C PHE A 194 10.41 7.77 10.43
N PRO A 195 11.45 8.62 10.31
CA PRO A 195 11.93 9.42 11.42
C PRO A 195 11.05 10.63 11.67
N MET A 196 11.01 11.13 12.90
CA MET A 196 10.29 12.35 13.26
C MET A 196 11.24 13.39 13.87
N PRO A 197 11.08 14.70 13.52
CA PRO A 197 11.86 15.78 14.12
C PRO A 197 11.45 16.05 15.57
N GLU A 198 12.31 16.69 16.36
CA GLU A 198 12.00 17.08 17.74
C GLU A 198 10.72 17.91 17.84
N ALA A 199 10.45 18.75 16.83
CA ALA A 199 9.23 19.58 16.75
C ALA A 199 7.93 18.78 16.80
N PHE A 200 7.93 17.53 16.32
CA PHE A 200 6.77 16.64 16.42
C PHE A 200 6.37 16.39 17.89
N PHE A 201 7.34 16.10 18.75
CA PHE A 201 7.08 15.74 20.15
C PHE A 201 6.63 16.93 21.01
N GLU A 202 6.76 18.16 20.50
CA GLU A 202 6.25 19.38 21.17
C GLU A 202 4.74 19.53 21.00
N ASP A 203 4.18 19.18 19.84
CA ASP A 203 2.74 19.26 19.51
C ASP A 203 2.33 18.18 18.49
N PRO A 204 2.19 16.91 18.89
CA PRO A 204 1.86 15.82 17.97
C PRO A 204 0.49 15.97 17.28
N GLU A 205 -0.50 16.57 17.95
CA GLU A 205 -1.84 16.77 17.37
C GLU A 205 -1.83 17.80 16.23
N GLY A 206 -1.14 18.92 16.43
CA GLY A 206 -1.06 19.99 15.42
C GLY A 206 -0.07 19.70 14.29
N PHE A 207 0.89 18.82 14.53
CA PHE A 207 1.95 18.52 13.56
C PHE A 207 1.42 17.88 12.26
N GLY A 208 0.40 17.03 12.33
CA GLY A 208 -0.18 16.34 11.16
C GLY A 208 -0.92 17.26 10.19
N GLU A 209 -1.23 18.52 10.57
CA GLU A 209 -1.85 19.50 9.66
C GLU A 209 -0.81 20.10 8.69
N GLN A 210 0.41 20.36 9.17
CA GLN A 210 1.54 20.85 8.37
C GLN A 210 2.81 20.12 8.75
N PRO A 211 2.98 18.89 8.28
CA PRO A 211 4.06 18.02 8.72
C PRO A 211 5.43 18.47 8.21
N ILE A 212 6.47 18.16 8.98
CA ILE A 212 7.87 18.42 8.71
C ILE A 212 8.56 17.07 8.52
N GLY A 213 8.79 16.67 7.27
CA GLY A 213 9.49 15.45 6.90
C GLY A 213 10.94 15.68 6.51
N ASN A 214 11.55 14.68 5.89
CA ASN A 214 12.91 14.69 5.35
C ASN A 214 12.95 14.29 3.86
N GLY A 215 11.79 14.26 3.20
CA GLY A 215 11.62 13.82 1.82
C GLY A 215 11.91 14.89 0.77
N PRO A 216 11.71 14.56 -0.53
CA PRO A 216 12.04 15.43 -1.66
C PRO A 216 11.12 16.65 -1.80
N PHE A 217 9.93 16.63 -1.18
CA PHE A 217 9.00 17.76 -1.13
C PHE A 217 8.66 18.14 0.31
N LYS A 218 8.28 19.40 0.53
CA LYS A 218 7.90 19.94 1.84
C LYS A 218 6.56 20.67 1.78
N ALA A 219 5.84 20.70 2.92
CA ALA A 219 4.60 21.42 3.11
C ALA A 219 4.84 22.86 3.57
N ASP A 220 4.58 23.83 2.70
CA ASP A 220 4.64 25.25 3.07
C ASP A 220 3.32 25.72 3.72
N GLU A 221 2.19 25.03 3.47
CA GLU A 221 0.87 25.30 4.01
C GLU A 221 0.24 24.01 4.54
N ALA A 222 -0.74 24.15 5.45
CA ALA A 222 -1.46 23.01 6.01
C ALA A 222 -2.35 22.30 4.97
N PHE A 223 -2.55 21.00 5.16
CA PHE A 223 -3.56 20.22 4.41
C PHE A 223 -4.95 20.83 4.62
N GLN A 224 -5.72 20.93 3.55
CA GLN A 224 -7.07 21.51 3.57
C GLN A 224 -8.11 20.43 3.22
N GLU A 225 -8.93 20.07 4.19
CA GLU A 225 -10.02 19.10 4.04
C GLU A 225 -10.87 19.42 2.80
N GLY A 226 -11.11 18.42 1.96
CA GLY A 226 -11.86 18.53 0.71
C GLY A 226 -11.17 19.32 -0.42
N GLN A 227 -9.93 19.75 -0.22
CA GLN A 227 -9.14 20.47 -1.25
C GLN A 227 -7.81 19.76 -1.53
N GLY A 228 -7.05 19.42 -0.49
CA GLY A 228 -5.74 18.77 -0.58
C GLY A 228 -4.59 19.65 -0.08
N ILE A 229 -3.40 19.45 -0.64
CA ILE A 229 -2.18 20.14 -0.24
C ILE A 229 -1.27 20.40 -1.45
N THR A 230 -0.56 21.51 -1.44
CA THR A 230 0.55 21.78 -2.35
C THR A 230 1.86 21.62 -1.63
N LEU A 231 2.74 20.79 -2.17
CA LEU A 231 4.09 20.59 -1.67
C LEU A 231 5.09 21.22 -2.63
N THR A 232 6.14 21.85 -2.10
CA THR A 232 7.23 22.44 -2.89
C THR A 232 8.49 21.61 -2.76
N ARG A 233 9.30 21.57 -3.84
CA ARG A 233 10.58 20.86 -3.81
C ARG A 233 11.46 21.34 -2.64
N TYR A 234 12.07 20.38 -1.95
CA TYR A 234 13.05 20.67 -0.91
C TYR A 234 14.45 20.70 -1.53
N ASP A 235 15.00 21.90 -1.75
CA ASP A 235 16.31 22.07 -2.42
C ASP A 235 17.50 21.57 -1.58
N GLU A 236 17.32 21.33 -0.28
CA GLU A 236 18.32 20.78 0.64
C GLU A 236 18.11 19.28 0.91
N PHE A 237 17.37 18.60 0.03
CA PHE A 237 17.11 17.16 0.12
C PHE A 237 18.40 16.35 0.18
N GLY A 238 18.48 15.40 1.13
CA GLY A 238 19.70 14.62 1.39
C GLY A 238 19.94 13.45 0.44
N GLY A 239 18.96 13.09 -0.41
CA GLY A 239 19.07 12.01 -1.39
C GLY A 239 19.92 12.37 -2.59
N ASP A 240 20.23 11.36 -3.41
CA ASP A 240 21.14 11.49 -4.55
C ASP A 240 20.58 12.40 -5.66
N GLU A 241 19.27 12.38 -5.89
CA GLU A 241 18.60 13.18 -6.91
C GLU A 241 17.45 13.99 -6.29
N PRO A 242 17.41 15.32 -6.52
CA PRO A 242 16.28 16.14 -6.09
C PRO A 242 15.04 15.84 -6.95
N ALA A 243 13.85 16.12 -6.43
CA ALA A 243 12.62 16.06 -7.21
C ALA A 243 12.74 16.88 -8.51
N LYS A 244 12.21 16.35 -9.62
CA LYS A 244 12.34 16.96 -10.95
C LYS A 244 11.42 18.18 -11.13
N ALA A 245 10.21 18.13 -10.58
CA ALA A 245 9.26 19.23 -10.59
C ALA A 245 9.53 20.24 -9.45
N ALA A 246 9.11 21.49 -9.62
CA ALA A 246 9.21 22.51 -8.55
C ALA A 246 8.16 22.32 -7.46
N ALA A 247 6.99 21.79 -7.79
CA ALA A 247 5.91 21.54 -6.84
C ALA A 247 4.95 20.45 -7.34
N VAL A 248 4.29 19.79 -6.40
CA VAL A 248 3.17 18.87 -6.63
C VAL A 248 1.94 19.36 -5.87
N GLU A 249 0.79 19.36 -6.52
CA GLU A 249 -0.51 19.68 -5.93
C GLU A 249 -1.34 18.39 -5.83
N PHE A 250 -1.48 17.85 -4.62
CA PHE A 250 -2.40 16.75 -4.33
C PHE A 250 -3.81 17.31 -4.18
N ARG A 251 -4.70 16.95 -5.13
CA ARG A 251 -6.08 17.45 -5.17
C ARG A 251 -7.05 16.37 -4.73
N VAL A 252 -7.86 16.70 -3.71
CA VAL A 252 -8.89 15.80 -3.20
C VAL A 252 -10.10 15.78 -4.13
N TYR A 253 -10.53 14.57 -4.51
CA TYR A 253 -11.77 14.32 -5.22
C TYR A 253 -12.57 13.23 -4.49
N THR A 254 -13.85 13.49 -4.27
CA THR A 254 -14.79 12.50 -3.70
C THR A 254 -15.26 11.46 -4.71
N GLU A 255 -15.12 11.75 -6.02
CA GLU A 255 -15.60 10.90 -7.10
C GLU A 255 -14.53 10.79 -8.19
N ILE A 256 -14.01 9.60 -8.41
CA ILE A 256 -12.96 9.34 -9.41
C ILE A 256 -13.38 9.75 -10.84
N ASN A 257 -14.66 9.64 -11.19
CA ASN A 257 -15.17 10.08 -12.47
C ASN A 257 -14.97 11.59 -12.69
N THR A 258 -15.00 12.40 -11.62
CA THR A 258 -14.73 13.84 -11.70
C THR A 258 -13.25 14.10 -11.98
N ALA A 259 -12.35 13.43 -11.25
CA ALA A 259 -10.90 13.50 -11.47
C ALA A 259 -10.53 13.06 -12.90
N TYR A 260 -11.11 11.97 -13.38
CA TYR A 260 -10.89 11.48 -14.74
C TYR A 260 -11.36 12.46 -15.82
N ASN A 261 -12.51 13.14 -15.63
CA ASN A 261 -12.97 14.19 -16.54
C ASN A 261 -12.02 15.41 -16.55
N ASP A 262 -11.47 15.77 -15.38
CA ASP A 262 -10.50 16.86 -15.26
C ASP A 262 -9.15 16.49 -15.92
N LEU A 263 -8.71 15.23 -15.81
CA LEU A 263 -7.57 14.72 -16.57
C LEU A 263 -7.81 14.83 -18.09
N GLN A 264 -8.98 14.41 -18.58
CA GLN A 264 -9.35 14.54 -19.99
C GLN A 264 -9.37 15.99 -20.48
N ALA A 265 -9.74 16.92 -19.60
CA ALA A 265 -9.77 18.35 -19.89
C ALA A 265 -8.39 19.02 -19.77
N GLY A 266 -7.36 18.32 -19.28
CA GLY A 266 -6.03 18.86 -19.00
C GLY A 266 -6.01 19.80 -17.79
N SER A 267 -6.98 19.66 -16.88
CA SER A 267 -7.07 20.43 -15.62
C SER A 267 -6.47 19.67 -14.43
N LEU A 268 -6.24 18.39 -14.58
CA LEU A 268 -5.54 17.50 -13.66
C LEU A 268 -4.45 16.76 -14.45
N ASP A 269 -3.30 16.47 -13.84
CA ASP A 269 -2.17 15.91 -14.58
C ASP A 269 -2.01 14.41 -14.41
N VAL A 270 -2.29 13.86 -13.23
CA VAL A 270 -2.15 12.42 -12.96
C VAL A 270 -3.36 11.87 -12.23
N VAL A 271 -3.87 10.73 -12.70
CA VAL A 271 -4.78 9.86 -11.94
C VAL A 271 -4.15 8.47 -11.81
N ASP A 272 -4.11 7.93 -10.61
CA ASP A 272 -3.54 6.63 -10.26
C ASP A 272 -4.54 5.46 -10.40
N GLN A 273 -5.77 5.76 -10.79
CA GLN A 273 -6.81 4.77 -11.06
C GLN A 273 -7.76 5.23 -12.16
N ILE A 274 -8.23 4.30 -12.97
CA ILE A 274 -9.19 4.57 -14.05
C ILE A 274 -10.59 4.12 -13.61
N PRO A 275 -11.63 4.97 -13.79
CA PRO A 275 -13.00 4.54 -13.51
C PRO A 275 -13.38 3.26 -14.26
N PRO A 276 -14.09 2.31 -13.63
CA PRO A 276 -14.42 1.02 -14.26
C PRO A 276 -15.11 1.12 -15.62
N ASP A 277 -15.97 2.13 -15.81
CA ASP A 277 -16.68 2.38 -17.07
C ASP A 277 -15.81 3.01 -18.16
N ALA A 278 -14.63 3.53 -17.80
CA ALA A 278 -13.68 4.15 -18.73
C ALA A 278 -12.53 3.20 -19.14
N ILE A 279 -12.27 2.12 -18.41
CA ILE A 279 -11.13 1.20 -18.64
C ILE A 279 -11.03 0.76 -20.10
N ALA A 280 -12.14 0.31 -20.70
CA ALA A 280 -12.16 -0.21 -22.06
C ALA A 280 -11.76 0.83 -23.14
N SER A 281 -11.79 2.12 -22.81
CA SER A 281 -11.49 3.21 -23.75
C SER A 281 -10.25 4.03 -23.36
N ALA A 282 -9.68 3.80 -22.20
CA ALA A 282 -8.57 4.60 -21.68
C ALA A 282 -7.31 4.49 -22.54
N GLU A 283 -6.97 3.29 -23.03
CA GLU A 283 -5.82 3.06 -23.91
C GLU A 283 -5.99 3.80 -25.25
N ASP A 284 -7.18 3.73 -25.86
CA ASP A 284 -7.46 4.48 -27.11
C ASP A 284 -7.38 6.00 -26.91
N GLN A 285 -7.73 6.48 -25.72
CA GLN A 285 -7.81 7.90 -25.40
C GLN A 285 -6.45 8.51 -25.05
N PHE A 286 -5.66 7.83 -24.22
CA PHE A 286 -4.41 8.36 -23.70
C PHE A 286 -3.17 7.80 -24.42
N GLY A 287 -3.29 6.65 -25.15
CA GLY A 287 -2.18 6.02 -25.85
C GLY A 287 -1.06 5.64 -24.88
N GLU A 288 0.17 6.06 -25.14
CA GLU A 288 1.34 5.78 -24.30
C GLU A 288 1.29 6.39 -22.90
N ARG A 289 0.37 7.34 -22.67
CA ARG A 289 0.12 7.96 -21.37
C ARG A 289 -0.82 7.15 -20.46
N PHE A 290 -1.49 6.14 -20.99
CA PHE A 290 -2.16 5.10 -20.20
C PHE A 290 -1.17 3.98 -19.93
N LYS A 291 -1.01 3.62 -18.66
CA LYS A 291 -0.06 2.60 -18.21
C LYS A 291 -0.71 1.66 -17.21
N THR A 292 -0.07 0.51 -17.02
CA THR A 292 -0.50 -0.51 -16.07
C THR A 292 0.72 -1.03 -15.32
N THR A 293 0.62 -1.13 -13.99
CA THR A 293 1.64 -1.71 -13.12
C THR A 293 1.03 -2.82 -12.27
N PRO A 294 1.67 -3.98 -12.10
CA PRO A 294 1.22 -4.99 -11.15
C PRO A 294 1.20 -4.43 -9.72
N ARG A 295 0.16 -4.79 -8.94
CA ARG A 295 -0.01 -4.36 -7.57
C ARG A 295 0.33 -5.48 -6.58
N GLY A 296 0.88 -5.12 -5.44
CA GLY A 296 1.18 -6.03 -4.34
C GLY A 296 -0.05 -6.43 -3.53
N ASP A 297 -1.11 -6.90 -4.20
CA ASP A 297 -2.34 -7.30 -3.53
C ASP A 297 -2.85 -8.65 -4.02
N ILE A 298 -3.71 -9.27 -3.21
CA ILE A 298 -4.46 -10.46 -3.56
C ILE A 298 -5.92 -10.32 -3.13
N THR A 299 -6.83 -10.69 -4.00
CA THR A 299 -8.23 -10.96 -3.64
C THR A 299 -8.43 -12.46 -3.55
N ALA A 300 -8.99 -12.93 -2.45
CA ALA A 300 -9.25 -14.34 -2.18
C ALA A 300 -10.69 -14.58 -1.71
N LEU A 301 -11.14 -15.83 -1.82
CA LEU A 301 -12.36 -16.30 -1.17
C LEU A 301 -11.95 -17.11 0.06
N GLY A 302 -12.06 -16.50 1.25
CA GLY A 302 -11.78 -17.14 2.54
C GLY A 302 -12.85 -18.17 2.91
N PHE A 303 -12.45 -19.21 3.63
CA PHE A 303 -13.39 -20.21 4.16
C PHE A 303 -13.43 -20.14 5.69
N PRO A 304 -14.64 -20.23 6.30
CA PRO A 304 -14.76 -20.36 7.75
C PRO A 304 -14.36 -21.78 8.16
N THR A 305 -13.05 -22.02 8.43
CA THR A 305 -12.55 -23.37 8.75
C THR A 305 -13.14 -23.94 10.05
N TYR A 306 -13.74 -23.08 10.87
CA TYR A 306 -14.48 -23.42 12.08
C TYR A 306 -15.92 -23.90 11.83
N ASP A 307 -16.44 -23.76 10.60
CA ASP A 307 -17.77 -24.28 10.21
C ASP A 307 -17.60 -25.72 9.73
N GLU A 308 -18.41 -26.65 10.25
CA GLU A 308 -18.35 -28.08 9.91
C GLU A 308 -18.47 -28.36 8.41
N ARG A 309 -19.16 -27.51 7.64
CA ARG A 309 -19.33 -27.65 6.19
C ARG A 309 -18.02 -27.36 5.42
N PHE A 310 -17.13 -26.55 5.99
CA PHE A 310 -15.88 -26.09 5.37
C PHE A 310 -14.64 -26.52 6.16
N ALA A 311 -14.78 -27.36 7.19
CA ALA A 311 -13.68 -27.87 7.97
C ALA A 311 -12.75 -28.81 7.18
N ASP A 312 -13.31 -29.59 6.25
CA ASP A 312 -12.54 -30.51 5.39
C ASP A 312 -11.81 -29.76 4.28
N PRO A 313 -10.47 -29.83 4.17
CA PRO A 313 -9.69 -29.23 3.07
C PRO A 313 -10.16 -29.66 1.67
N GLU A 314 -10.60 -30.92 1.50
CA GLU A 314 -11.05 -31.42 0.21
C GLU A 314 -12.30 -30.68 -0.31
N VAL A 315 -13.18 -30.24 0.59
CA VAL A 315 -14.32 -29.37 0.25
C VAL A 315 -13.84 -28.02 -0.26
N ARG A 316 -12.89 -27.39 0.42
CA ARG A 316 -12.37 -26.07 0.05
C ARG A 316 -11.60 -26.10 -1.27
N ARG A 317 -10.78 -27.14 -1.47
CA ARG A 317 -10.07 -27.40 -2.74
C ARG A 317 -11.04 -27.64 -3.91
N ALA A 318 -12.11 -28.38 -3.68
CA ALA A 318 -13.14 -28.60 -4.69
C ALA A 318 -13.86 -27.30 -5.08
N PHE A 319 -14.12 -26.41 -4.12
CA PHE A 319 -14.67 -25.07 -4.41
C PHE A 319 -13.70 -24.26 -5.26
N SER A 320 -12.41 -24.30 -4.96
CA SER A 320 -11.37 -23.62 -5.75
C SER A 320 -11.35 -24.09 -7.21
N MET A 321 -11.35 -25.43 -7.43
CA MET A 321 -11.34 -26.05 -8.76
C MET A 321 -12.63 -25.81 -9.57
N ALA A 322 -13.68 -25.32 -8.95
CA ALA A 322 -14.95 -25.02 -9.63
C ALA A 322 -15.04 -23.58 -10.14
N ILE A 323 -14.01 -22.75 -9.90
CA ILE A 323 -13.99 -21.31 -10.25
C ILE A 323 -13.09 -21.09 -11.46
N ASP A 324 -13.70 -20.63 -12.57
CA ASP A 324 -12.98 -20.10 -13.74
C ASP A 324 -12.61 -18.63 -13.51
N ARG A 325 -11.41 -18.41 -13.00
CA ARG A 325 -10.88 -17.09 -12.65
C ARG A 325 -10.72 -16.21 -13.89
N GLN A 326 -10.24 -16.80 -15.01
CA GLN A 326 -10.06 -16.06 -16.26
C GLN A 326 -11.39 -15.54 -16.80
N ALA A 327 -12.44 -16.37 -16.80
CA ALA A 327 -13.76 -15.92 -17.26
C ALA A 327 -14.32 -14.78 -16.39
N ILE A 328 -14.02 -14.75 -15.08
CA ILE A 328 -14.44 -13.65 -14.19
C ILE A 328 -13.62 -12.39 -14.48
N THR A 329 -12.29 -12.50 -14.61
CA THR A 329 -11.44 -11.34 -14.90
C THR A 329 -11.78 -10.70 -16.24
N ASP A 330 -12.00 -11.50 -17.27
CA ASP A 330 -12.36 -11.00 -18.60
C ASP A 330 -13.73 -10.31 -18.62
N ALA A 331 -14.72 -10.89 -17.93
CA ALA A 331 -16.09 -10.38 -17.98
C ALA A 331 -16.34 -9.17 -17.08
N ILE A 332 -15.65 -9.06 -15.96
CA ILE A 332 -15.96 -8.08 -14.90
C ILE A 332 -14.86 -7.02 -14.79
N PHE A 333 -13.59 -7.44 -14.78
CA PHE A 333 -12.49 -6.55 -14.44
C PHE A 333 -11.81 -5.87 -15.63
N GLN A 334 -12.13 -6.30 -16.87
CA GLN A 334 -11.69 -5.63 -18.10
C GLN A 334 -10.19 -5.29 -18.14
N GLY A 335 -9.34 -6.18 -17.58
CA GLY A 335 -7.89 -6.00 -17.55
C GLY A 335 -7.34 -5.31 -16.31
N SER A 336 -8.16 -4.94 -15.31
CA SER A 336 -7.69 -4.39 -14.03
C SER A 336 -7.33 -5.46 -12.99
N ARG A 337 -7.47 -6.73 -13.34
CA ARG A 337 -7.12 -7.89 -12.49
C ARG A 337 -6.57 -9.02 -13.35
N THR A 338 -5.68 -9.82 -12.78
CA THR A 338 -5.20 -11.08 -13.35
C THR A 338 -5.62 -12.27 -12.50
N PRO A 339 -5.87 -13.46 -13.08
CA PRO A 339 -6.12 -14.67 -12.30
C PRO A 339 -4.96 -15.00 -11.37
N ALA A 340 -5.27 -15.38 -10.12
CA ALA A 340 -4.26 -15.79 -9.14
C ALA A 340 -4.15 -17.31 -9.06
N ALA A 341 -2.91 -17.81 -9.16
CA ALA A 341 -2.54 -19.21 -8.96
C ALA A 341 -1.42 -19.34 -7.89
N SER A 342 -1.35 -18.39 -6.97
CA SER A 342 -0.43 -18.32 -5.84
C SER A 342 -1.07 -17.48 -4.72
N PHE A 343 -0.66 -17.68 -3.47
CA PHE A 343 -1.00 -16.81 -2.34
C PHE A 343 -0.14 -15.55 -2.28
N VAL A 344 0.93 -15.50 -3.05
CA VAL A 344 1.91 -14.42 -3.09
C VAL A 344 1.75 -13.63 -4.39
N SER A 345 1.74 -12.30 -4.31
CA SER A 345 1.62 -11.42 -5.49
C SER A 345 2.85 -11.54 -6.41
N PRO A 346 2.68 -11.41 -7.75
CA PRO A 346 3.79 -11.45 -8.71
C PRO A 346 4.87 -10.38 -8.52
N VAL A 347 4.60 -9.32 -7.75
CA VAL A 347 5.57 -8.25 -7.48
C VAL A 347 6.54 -8.58 -6.34
N ILE A 348 6.35 -9.72 -5.68
CA ILE A 348 7.14 -10.16 -4.52
C ILE A 348 8.13 -11.24 -4.96
N ASP A 349 9.40 -11.06 -4.60
CA ASP A 349 10.42 -12.07 -4.86
C ASP A 349 10.05 -13.41 -4.20
N GLY A 350 10.26 -14.50 -4.93
CA GLY A 350 9.82 -15.84 -4.55
C GLY A 350 8.41 -16.22 -5.01
N HIS A 351 7.66 -15.33 -5.68
CA HIS A 351 6.39 -15.68 -6.33
C HIS A 351 6.57 -16.87 -7.29
N ARG A 352 5.58 -17.76 -7.33
CA ARG A 352 5.53 -18.90 -8.25
C ARG A 352 4.23 -18.84 -9.06
N GLU A 353 4.33 -18.75 -10.39
CA GLU A 353 3.16 -18.66 -11.28
C GLU A 353 2.21 -19.86 -11.16
N ASP A 354 2.75 -21.04 -10.86
CA ASP A 354 2.01 -22.32 -10.82
C ASP A 354 1.99 -22.94 -9.40
N ALA A 355 2.01 -22.14 -8.33
CA ALA A 355 2.04 -22.65 -6.96
C ALA A 355 0.75 -23.45 -6.61
N CYS A 356 -0.39 -23.05 -7.16
CA CYS A 356 -1.70 -23.59 -6.81
C CYS A 356 -2.29 -24.42 -7.96
N ASP A 357 -2.07 -25.73 -7.97
CA ASP A 357 -2.61 -26.67 -8.96
C ASP A 357 -4.15 -26.78 -8.90
N VAL A 358 -4.74 -26.58 -7.72
CA VAL A 358 -6.21 -26.59 -7.51
C VAL A 358 -6.86 -25.23 -7.79
N CYS A 359 -6.09 -24.25 -8.25
CA CYS A 359 -6.61 -22.95 -8.72
C CYS A 359 -7.04 -23.01 -10.20
N GLU A 360 -6.70 -24.06 -10.92
CA GLU A 360 -7.20 -24.30 -12.28
C GLU A 360 -8.60 -24.90 -12.28
N LEU A 361 -9.41 -24.49 -13.26
CA LEU A 361 -10.77 -25.03 -13.43
C LEU A 361 -10.73 -26.54 -13.76
N ASN A 362 -11.30 -27.34 -12.88
CA ASN A 362 -11.45 -28.79 -13.09
C ASN A 362 -12.74 -29.32 -12.47
N VAL A 363 -13.84 -29.12 -13.18
CA VAL A 363 -15.20 -29.44 -12.71
C VAL A 363 -15.39 -30.93 -12.40
N GLU A 364 -14.75 -31.84 -13.16
CA GLU A 364 -14.88 -33.27 -12.94
C GLU A 364 -14.26 -33.69 -11.62
N GLU A 365 -13.03 -33.23 -11.36
CA GLU A 365 -12.30 -33.51 -10.11
C GLU A 365 -12.96 -32.84 -8.92
N ALA A 366 -13.40 -31.58 -9.05
CA ALA A 366 -14.12 -30.85 -8.01
C ALA A 366 -15.37 -31.60 -7.53
N ASN A 367 -16.18 -32.13 -8.48
CA ASN A 367 -17.35 -32.92 -8.11
C ASN A 367 -16.99 -34.25 -7.45
N ARG A 368 -15.93 -34.93 -7.91
CA ARG A 368 -15.44 -36.16 -7.30
C ARG A 368 -15.05 -35.93 -5.84
N MET A 369 -14.29 -34.88 -5.58
CA MET A 369 -13.82 -34.53 -4.24
C MET A 369 -15.00 -34.20 -3.31
N LEU A 370 -15.97 -33.38 -3.75
CA LEU A 370 -17.16 -33.05 -2.95
C LEU A 370 -18.02 -34.28 -2.62
N ASP A 371 -18.17 -35.20 -3.60
CA ASP A 371 -18.94 -36.44 -3.41
C ASP A 371 -18.24 -37.36 -2.41
N GLU A 372 -16.90 -37.48 -2.48
CA GLU A 372 -16.09 -38.29 -1.55
C GLU A 372 -16.06 -37.68 -0.14
N ALA A 373 -16.01 -36.34 -0.02
CA ALA A 373 -16.12 -35.61 1.25
C ALA A 373 -17.55 -35.66 1.83
N GLY A 374 -18.55 -36.04 1.04
CA GLY A 374 -19.94 -36.13 1.48
C GLY A 374 -20.59 -34.76 1.72
N PHE A 375 -20.17 -33.73 0.97
CA PHE A 375 -20.70 -32.37 1.13
C PHE A 375 -22.19 -32.30 0.82
N ASP A 376 -22.98 -31.72 1.73
CA ASP A 376 -24.42 -31.56 1.55
C ASP A 376 -24.75 -30.39 0.62
N LYS A 377 -25.06 -30.69 -0.63
CA LYS A 377 -25.47 -29.73 -1.67
C LYS A 377 -26.93 -29.27 -1.56
N SER A 378 -27.72 -29.83 -0.61
CA SER A 378 -29.14 -29.50 -0.47
C SER A 378 -29.40 -28.16 0.22
N GLU A 379 -28.45 -27.68 1.00
CA GLU A 379 -28.50 -26.38 1.67
C GLU A 379 -27.69 -25.35 0.88
N PRO A 380 -28.22 -24.14 0.62
CA PRO A 380 -27.49 -23.08 -0.06
C PRO A 380 -26.29 -22.63 0.77
N VAL A 381 -25.26 -22.13 0.10
CA VAL A 381 -24.05 -21.58 0.68
C VAL A 381 -24.17 -20.06 0.73
N ASP A 382 -23.94 -19.47 1.90
CA ASP A 382 -23.81 -18.02 2.02
C ASP A 382 -22.46 -17.57 1.42
N LEU A 383 -22.50 -16.51 0.60
CA LEU A 383 -21.31 -15.84 0.07
C LEU A 383 -21.28 -14.42 0.62
N TRP A 384 -20.33 -14.18 1.53
CA TRP A 384 -20.23 -12.93 2.29
C TRP A 384 -19.26 -11.94 1.67
N PHE A 385 -19.66 -10.65 1.62
CA PHE A 385 -18.80 -9.53 1.20
C PHE A 385 -19.32 -8.23 1.84
N ASN A 386 -18.45 -7.22 1.93
CA ASN A 386 -18.83 -5.90 2.40
C ASN A 386 -19.49 -5.07 1.29
N ALA A 387 -20.48 -4.26 1.65
CA ALA A 387 -21.18 -3.35 0.75
C ALA A 387 -20.25 -2.21 0.24
N GLY A 388 -20.59 -1.66 -0.92
CA GLY A 388 -20.04 -0.39 -1.41
C GLY A 388 -18.68 -0.45 -2.12
N ALA A 389 -18.00 -1.62 -2.15
CA ALA A 389 -16.64 -1.77 -2.70
C ALA A 389 -16.57 -2.61 -4.00
N GLY A 390 -17.67 -2.72 -4.76
CA GLY A 390 -17.69 -3.41 -6.06
C GLY A 390 -17.58 -4.94 -5.98
N HIS A 391 -17.79 -5.53 -4.80
CA HIS A 391 -17.62 -6.98 -4.62
C HIS A 391 -18.80 -7.82 -5.11
N GLU A 392 -19.99 -7.23 -5.26
CA GLU A 392 -21.22 -7.98 -5.57
C GLU A 392 -21.13 -8.70 -6.92
N GLU A 393 -20.62 -8.05 -7.95
CA GLU A 393 -20.61 -8.60 -9.31
C GLU A 393 -19.73 -9.84 -9.43
N TRP A 394 -18.50 -9.79 -8.93
CA TRP A 394 -17.62 -10.94 -8.99
C TRP A 394 -18.04 -12.04 -8.00
N MET A 395 -18.57 -11.71 -6.83
CA MET A 395 -19.07 -12.69 -5.89
C MET A 395 -20.31 -13.40 -6.45
N GLN A 396 -21.17 -12.68 -7.17
CA GLN A 396 -22.28 -13.28 -7.93
C GLN A 396 -21.78 -14.21 -9.04
N ALA A 397 -20.72 -13.84 -9.74
CA ALA A 397 -20.12 -14.68 -10.77
C ALA A 397 -19.55 -15.98 -10.17
N VAL A 398 -18.83 -15.90 -9.04
CA VAL A 398 -18.39 -17.07 -8.26
C VAL A 398 -19.57 -17.96 -7.90
N GLY A 399 -20.62 -17.39 -7.30
CA GLY A 399 -21.84 -18.13 -6.93
C GLY A 399 -22.52 -18.81 -8.12
N ASN A 400 -22.60 -18.14 -9.26
CA ASN A 400 -23.13 -18.74 -10.49
C ASN A 400 -22.31 -19.94 -10.97
N GLN A 401 -20.97 -19.84 -10.91
CA GLN A 401 -20.08 -20.95 -11.28
C GLN A 401 -20.19 -22.12 -10.29
N LEU A 402 -20.27 -21.88 -8.98
CA LEU A 402 -20.51 -22.92 -7.98
C LEU A 402 -21.82 -23.66 -8.25
N ARG A 403 -22.88 -22.95 -8.60
CA ARG A 403 -24.18 -23.54 -8.93
C ARG A 403 -24.11 -24.33 -10.24
N GLU A 404 -23.48 -23.79 -11.28
CA GLU A 404 -23.37 -24.45 -12.59
C GLU A 404 -22.48 -25.68 -12.53
N ASN A 405 -21.30 -25.55 -11.90
CA ASN A 405 -20.25 -26.57 -11.93
C ASN A 405 -20.41 -27.63 -10.85
N LEU A 406 -20.91 -27.26 -9.66
CA LEU A 406 -21.03 -28.17 -8.51
C LEU A 406 -22.48 -28.51 -8.15
N GLY A 407 -23.46 -27.78 -8.68
CA GLY A 407 -24.87 -27.90 -8.26
C GLY A 407 -25.14 -27.37 -6.85
N VAL A 408 -24.32 -26.44 -6.36
CA VAL A 408 -24.43 -25.82 -5.04
C VAL A 408 -25.18 -24.50 -5.18
N GLU A 409 -26.36 -24.38 -4.60
CA GLU A 409 -27.10 -23.12 -4.54
C GLU A 409 -26.43 -22.15 -3.58
N TYR A 410 -26.56 -20.84 -3.83
CA TYR A 410 -25.92 -19.83 -3.01
C TYR A 410 -26.85 -18.67 -2.65
N GLN A 411 -26.47 -17.91 -1.62
CA GLN A 411 -27.10 -16.66 -1.21
C GLN A 411 -26.01 -15.58 -1.00
N LEU A 412 -26.19 -14.41 -1.62
CA LEU A 412 -25.31 -13.27 -1.41
C LEU A 412 -25.63 -12.60 -0.08
N ARG A 413 -24.60 -12.26 0.69
CA ARG A 413 -24.63 -11.55 1.97
C ARG A 413 -23.73 -10.32 1.88
N GLY A 414 -24.25 -9.24 1.27
CA GLY A 414 -23.49 -8.01 0.97
C GLY A 414 -24.10 -6.76 1.59
N ASP A 415 -24.80 -6.87 2.72
CA ASP A 415 -25.54 -5.79 3.38
C ASP A 415 -24.75 -5.06 4.48
N LEU A 416 -23.59 -5.58 4.89
CA LEU A 416 -22.74 -4.99 5.93
C LEU A 416 -21.77 -3.96 5.33
N GLN A 417 -21.64 -2.80 5.96
CA GLN A 417 -20.54 -1.88 5.67
C GLN A 417 -19.21 -2.47 6.15
N PHE A 418 -18.08 -1.99 5.63
CA PHE A 418 -16.76 -2.57 5.95
C PHE A 418 -16.50 -2.60 7.46
N ALA A 419 -16.79 -1.52 8.17
CA ALA A 419 -16.63 -1.43 9.62
C ALA A 419 -17.50 -2.41 10.44
N GLU A 420 -18.57 -2.95 9.84
CA GLU A 420 -19.42 -3.98 10.45
C GLU A 420 -19.01 -5.40 10.01
N TYR A 421 -18.40 -5.49 8.83
CA TYR A 421 -17.95 -6.74 8.23
C TYR A 421 -16.71 -7.30 8.94
N LEU A 422 -15.72 -6.46 9.27
CA LEU A 422 -14.50 -6.88 9.95
C LEU A 422 -14.78 -7.54 11.32
N PRO A 423 -15.50 -6.90 12.27
CA PRO A 423 -15.82 -7.56 13.55
C PRO A 423 -16.56 -8.88 13.38
N LYS A 424 -17.42 -8.99 12.35
CA LYS A 424 -18.12 -10.25 12.06
C LYS A 424 -17.16 -11.36 11.62
N GLN A 425 -16.08 -11.04 10.88
CA GLN A 425 -15.03 -12.00 10.58
C GLN A 425 -14.30 -12.42 11.86
N ASP A 426 -13.89 -11.47 12.68
CA ASP A 426 -13.10 -11.69 13.90
C ASP A 426 -13.86 -12.53 14.95
N GLU A 427 -15.18 -12.42 14.99
CA GLU A 427 -16.06 -13.14 15.92
C GLU A 427 -16.52 -14.51 15.41
N LYS A 428 -15.95 -15.04 14.31
CA LYS A 428 -16.38 -16.30 13.65
C LYS A 428 -17.84 -16.24 13.17
N GLY A 429 -18.28 -15.08 12.73
CA GLY A 429 -19.66 -14.84 12.33
C GLY A 429 -19.98 -15.20 10.87
N MET A 430 -19.01 -15.68 10.09
CA MET A 430 -19.23 -16.09 8.71
C MET A 430 -19.82 -17.50 8.64
N THR A 431 -20.91 -17.64 7.90
CA THR A 431 -21.68 -18.90 7.74
C THR A 431 -21.44 -19.57 6.39
N GLY A 432 -20.41 -19.13 5.67
CA GLY A 432 -20.00 -19.65 4.37
C GLY A 432 -18.80 -18.84 3.85
N PRO A 433 -18.31 -19.16 2.63
CA PRO A 433 -17.18 -18.46 2.06
C PRO A 433 -17.38 -16.94 1.99
N PHE A 434 -16.28 -16.21 2.17
CA PHE A 434 -16.34 -14.76 2.32
C PHE A 434 -15.22 -14.06 1.55
N ARG A 435 -15.49 -12.83 1.14
CA ARG A 435 -14.45 -11.97 0.56
C ARG A 435 -13.32 -11.80 1.57
N SER A 436 -12.12 -12.09 1.11
CA SER A 436 -10.87 -11.89 1.82
C SER A 436 -9.85 -11.28 0.86
N GLY A 437 -8.71 -10.85 1.37
CA GLY A 437 -7.60 -10.34 0.57
C GLY A 437 -6.58 -9.66 1.47
N TRP A 438 -5.44 -9.35 0.87
CA TRP A 438 -4.35 -8.64 1.51
C TRP A 438 -3.71 -7.66 0.54
N ILE A 439 -3.25 -6.54 1.03
CA ILE A 439 -2.35 -5.62 0.32
C ILE A 439 -1.05 -5.65 1.09
N MET A 440 0.07 -5.82 0.41
CA MET A 440 1.37 -5.89 1.07
C MET A 440 1.70 -4.56 1.77
N ASP A 441 2.26 -4.66 2.95
CA ASP A 441 2.86 -3.53 3.67
C ASP A 441 4.31 -3.32 3.20
N TYR A 442 5.01 -4.41 2.92
CA TYR A 442 6.37 -4.47 2.37
C TYR A 442 6.53 -5.71 1.48
N PRO A 443 7.44 -5.70 0.50
CA PRO A 443 7.47 -6.71 -0.57
C PRO A 443 8.22 -8.00 -0.14
N VAL A 444 7.68 -8.70 0.84
CA VAL A 444 8.21 -9.97 1.36
C VAL A 444 7.11 -11.04 1.37
N MET A 445 7.44 -12.29 0.99
CA MET A 445 6.48 -13.39 1.02
C MET A 445 5.83 -13.57 2.40
N GLU A 446 6.59 -13.39 3.48
CA GLU A 446 6.09 -13.47 4.85
C GLU A 446 4.91 -12.53 5.07
N ASN A 447 4.95 -11.30 4.55
CA ASN A 447 3.87 -10.31 4.71
C ASN A 447 2.56 -10.75 4.04
N MET A 448 2.61 -11.59 3.01
CA MET A 448 1.40 -12.16 2.39
C MET A 448 0.87 -13.37 3.15
N LEU A 449 1.73 -14.10 3.85
CA LEU A 449 1.40 -15.39 4.46
C LEU A 449 1.17 -15.28 5.98
N GLY A 450 2.07 -14.64 6.69
CA GLY A 450 2.10 -14.56 8.16
C GLY A 450 0.87 -13.85 8.75
N PRO A 451 0.60 -12.59 8.43
CA PRO A 451 -0.51 -11.81 8.98
C PRO A 451 -1.89 -12.40 8.71
N THR A 452 -2.02 -13.20 7.64
CA THR A 452 -3.31 -13.70 7.14
C THR A 452 -3.60 -15.16 7.47
N TYR A 453 -2.54 -15.98 7.73
CA TYR A 453 -2.72 -17.42 7.90
C TYR A 453 -2.00 -18.04 9.10
N SER A 454 -1.04 -17.35 9.76
CA SER A 454 -0.36 -17.91 10.92
C SER A 454 -1.30 -18.05 12.12
N THR A 455 -1.01 -19.01 12.99
CA THR A 455 -1.75 -19.19 14.24
C THR A 455 -1.56 -17.98 15.18
N ALA A 456 -0.41 -17.32 15.14
CA ALA A 456 -0.14 -16.11 15.91
C ALA A 456 -1.01 -14.91 15.46
N ALA A 457 -1.44 -14.90 14.20
CA ALA A 457 -2.27 -13.84 13.64
C ALA A 457 -3.79 -14.08 13.78
N LEU A 458 -4.22 -15.00 14.62
CA LEU A 458 -5.63 -15.18 14.94
C LEU A 458 -6.20 -13.92 15.62
N PRO A 459 -7.43 -13.46 15.27
CA PRO A 459 -8.07 -12.34 15.93
C PRO A 459 -8.14 -12.50 17.46
N PRO A 460 -7.91 -11.43 18.24
CA PRO A 460 -7.71 -10.05 17.80
C PRO A 460 -6.24 -9.67 17.52
N ALA A 461 -5.30 -10.61 17.50
CA ALA A 461 -3.86 -10.34 17.36
C ALA A 461 -3.43 -10.04 15.90
N GLY A 462 -4.24 -10.43 14.91
CA GLY A 462 -3.93 -10.24 13.49
C GLY A 462 -5.14 -10.52 12.60
N SER A 463 -4.91 -10.75 11.31
CA SER A 463 -5.92 -10.81 10.25
C SER A 463 -6.22 -12.21 9.73
N ASN A 464 -5.90 -13.27 10.50
CA ASN A 464 -6.25 -14.65 10.14
C ASN A 464 -7.72 -14.95 10.41
N VAL A 465 -8.59 -14.32 9.65
CA VAL A 465 -10.05 -14.40 9.79
C VAL A 465 -10.65 -15.73 9.28
N THR A 466 -9.85 -16.57 8.65
CA THR A 466 -10.23 -17.95 8.31
C THR A 466 -10.16 -18.88 9.52
N PHE A 467 -9.46 -18.48 10.57
CA PHE A 467 -9.15 -19.27 11.77
C PHE A 467 -8.39 -20.56 11.45
N TYR A 468 -7.63 -20.54 10.36
CA TYR A 468 -6.69 -21.61 10.03
C TYR A 468 -5.58 -21.70 11.09
N SER A 469 -5.16 -22.91 11.40
CA SER A 469 -4.04 -23.17 12.32
C SER A 469 -3.38 -24.46 11.91
N ASN A 470 -2.08 -24.39 11.63
CA ASN A 470 -1.26 -25.54 11.24
C ASN A 470 0.16 -25.33 11.78
N GLU A 471 0.58 -26.19 12.72
CA GLU A 471 1.90 -26.12 13.36
C GLU A 471 3.07 -26.27 12.37
N GLU A 472 2.89 -27.00 11.25
CA GLU A 472 3.92 -27.17 10.23
C GLU A 472 4.06 -25.90 9.38
N PHE A 473 2.94 -25.23 9.06
CA PHE A 473 2.93 -23.92 8.41
C PHE A 473 3.62 -22.87 9.27
N ASP A 474 3.25 -22.77 10.54
CA ASP A 474 3.87 -21.82 11.48
C ASP A 474 5.38 -22.08 11.61
N ALA A 475 5.80 -23.36 11.67
CA ALA A 475 7.21 -23.72 11.71
C ALA A 475 7.97 -23.33 10.45
N LYS A 476 7.34 -23.42 9.26
CA LYS A 476 7.96 -22.98 8.00
C LYS A 476 8.09 -21.46 7.91
N LEU A 477 7.13 -20.70 8.41
CA LEU A 477 7.28 -19.25 8.53
C LEU A 477 8.45 -18.88 9.46
N GLN A 478 8.56 -19.53 10.62
CA GLN A 478 9.68 -19.31 11.54
C GLN A 478 11.03 -19.72 10.94
N GLU A 479 11.08 -20.83 10.18
CA GLU A 479 12.28 -21.26 9.45
C GLU A 479 12.70 -20.19 8.43
N GLY A 480 11.74 -19.62 7.68
CA GLY A 480 11.99 -18.54 6.75
C GLY A 480 12.48 -17.26 7.44
N ASN A 481 11.83 -16.87 8.54
CA ASN A 481 12.23 -15.71 9.33
C ASN A 481 13.66 -15.83 9.86
N ALA A 482 14.06 -17.00 10.32
CA ALA A 482 15.38 -17.29 10.89
C ALA A 482 16.42 -17.78 9.86
N ALA A 483 16.14 -17.70 8.58
CA ALA A 483 17.04 -18.22 7.54
C ALA A 483 18.33 -17.41 7.40
N ASP A 484 19.44 -18.07 7.08
CA ASP A 484 20.77 -17.45 6.95
C ASP A 484 20.93 -16.60 5.65
N SER A 485 19.93 -16.64 4.76
CA SER A 485 19.92 -15.89 3.50
C SER A 485 18.50 -15.68 2.99
N ILE A 486 18.32 -14.67 2.13
CA ILE A 486 17.04 -14.40 1.45
C ILE A 486 16.59 -15.61 0.64
N ASP A 487 17.47 -16.26 -0.12
CA ASP A 487 17.12 -17.46 -0.91
C ASP A 487 16.59 -18.61 -0.01
N ALA A 488 17.19 -18.82 1.15
CA ALA A 488 16.74 -19.84 2.10
C ALA A 488 15.41 -19.46 2.75
N ALA A 489 15.19 -18.17 3.04
CA ALA A 489 13.92 -17.66 3.54
C ALA A 489 12.79 -17.87 2.51
N ILE A 490 13.03 -17.49 1.26
CA ILE A 490 12.08 -17.70 0.15
C ILE A 490 11.72 -19.18 0.01
N GLN A 491 12.70 -20.08 0.06
CA GLN A 491 12.43 -21.52 -0.02
C GLN A 491 11.50 -21.99 1.11
N ALA A 492 11.74 -21.56 2.35
CA ALA A 492 10.91 -21.94 3.49
C ALA A 492 9.49 -21.38 3.37
N TYR A 493 9.35 -20.11 2.89
CA TYR A 493 8.03 -19.52 2.64
C TYR A 493 7.28 -20.19 1.48
N GLN A 494 7.99 -20.64 0.43
CA GLN A 494 7.38 -21.44 -0.64
C GLN A 494 6.88 -22.78 -0.12
N GLU A 495 7.61 -23.43 0.80
CA GLU A 495 7.15 -24.66 1.47
C GLU A 495 5.95 -24.38 2.38
N ALA A 496 5.87 -23.21 3.04
CA ALA A 496 4.69 -22.76 3.77
C ALA A 496 3.50 -22.56 2.84
N GLU A 497 3.70 -21.90 1.69
CA GLU A 497 2.66 -21.72 0.66
C GLU A 497 2.11 -23.06 0.16
N ASP A 498 2.97 -24.07 -0.03
CA ASP A 498 2.53 -25.43 -0.42
C ASP A 498 1.56 -26.04 0.58
N LEU A 499 1.75 -25.77 1.88
CA LEU A 499 0.81 -26.20 2.94
C LEU A 499 -0.52 -25.44 2.84
N LEU A 500 -0.50 -24.13 2.52
CA LEU A 500 -1.74 -23.38 2.28
C LEU A 500 -2.50 -23.91 1.07
N VAL A 501 -1.81 -24.28 -0.01
CA VAL A 501 -2.44 -24.89 -1.19
C VAL A 501 -3.07 -26.25 -0.83
N ALA A 502 -2.39 -27.05 0.00
CA ALA A 502 -2.91 -28.35 0.46
C ALA A 502 -4.14 -28.18 1.35
N ASP A 503 -4.12 -27.23 2.28
CA ASP A 503 -5.19 -27.02 3.28
C ASP A 503 -6.29 -26.06 2.81
N MET A 504 -6.00 -25.20 1.83
CA MET A 504 -6.89 -24.23 1.19
C MET A 504 -7.76 -23.42 2.17
N PRO A 505 -7.18 -22.71 3.17
CA PRO A 505 -7.99 -21.88 4.08
C PRO A 505 -8.68 -20.72 3.36
N ALA A 506 -8.13 -20.28 2.26
CA ALA A 506 -8.72 -19.36 1.31
C ALA A 506 -8.33 -19.80 -0.11
N THR A 507 -9.16 -19.50 -1.10
CA THR A 507 -8.75 -19.72 -2.50
C THR A 507 -8.31 -18.42 -3.14
N PRO A 508 -7.07 -18.32 -3.65
CA PRO A 508 -6.62 -17.21 -4.47
C PRO A 508 -7.54 -16.99 -5.67
N LEU A 509 -7.94 -15.75 -5.91
CA LEU A 509 -8.80 -15.43 -7.05
C LEU A 509 -8.13 -14.50 -8.05
N PHE A 510 -7.67 -13.32 -7.60
CA PHE A 510 -7.17 -12.28 -8.48
C PHE A 510 -6.03 -11.51 -7.83
N PHE A 511 -5.05 -11.11 -8.66
CA PHE A 511 -4.07 -10.07 -8.36
C PHE A 511 -4.50 -8.75 -8.97
N GLY A 512 -4.20 -7.63 -8.31
CA GLY A 512 -4.49 -6.30 -8.78
C GLY A 512 -3.52 -5.80 -9.85
N LEU A 513 -4.05 -4.94 -10.72
CA LEU A 513 -3.26 -4.10 -11.62
C LEU A 513 -3.66 -2.65 -11.37
N VAL A 514 -2.68 -1.80 -11.09
CA VAL A 514 -2.89 -0.35 -11.10
C VAL A 514 -2.97 0.10 -12.55
N GLN A 515 -4.07 0.74 -12.91
CA GLN A 515 -4.25 1.34 -14.22
C GLN A 515 -4.31 2.85 -14.03
N TYR A 516 -3.38 3.57 -14.61
CA TYR A 516 -3.23 5.00 -14.42
C TYR A 516 -3.03 5.74 -15.73
N ALA A 517 -3.27 7.04 -15.71
CA ALA A 517 -3.06 7.88 -16.88
C ALA A 517 -2.61 9.28 -16.48
N HIS A 518 -1.92 9.95 -17.43
CA HIS A 518 -1.46 11.30 -17.22
C HIS A 518 -1.77 12.24 -18.41
N SER A 519 -1.75 13.56 -18.15
CA SER A 519 -1.95 14.61 -19.12
C SER A 519 -0.74 14.74 -20.09
N GLU A 520 -0.85 15.61 -21.08
CA GLU A 520 0.28 15.97 -21.95
C GLU A 520 1.27 16.95 -21.28
N ASN A 521 0.90 17.49 -20.12
CA ASN A 521 1.71 18.45 -19.38
C ASN A 521 2.85 17.80 -18.57
N VAL A 522 2.80 16.48 -18.38
CA VAL A 522 3.79 15.72 -17.59
C VAL A 522 4.26 14.49 -18.34
N ASP A 523 5.45 14.03 -17.99
CA ASP A 523 6.09 12.82 -18.49
C ASP A 523 6.78 12.08 -17.33
N GLU A 524 7.32 10.89 -17.61
CA GLU A 524 8.00 10.02 -16.63
C GLU A 524 7.15 9.66 -15.41
N VAL A 525 5.81 9.65 -15.57
CA VAL A 525 4.89 9.23 -14.53
C VAL A 525 4.97 7.72 -14.33
N TYR A 526 5.22 7.30 -13.09
CA TYR A 526 5.20 5.92 -12.66
C TYR A 526 4.35 5.77 -11.40
N VAL A 527 3.54 4.71 -11.34
CA VAL A 527 2.80 4.30 -10.14
C VAL A 527 3.38 2.97 -9.70
N ASN A 528 3.86 2.90 -8.46
CA ASN A 528 4.55 1.74 -7.93
C ASN A 528 3.60 0.59 -7.55
N SER A 529 4.16 -0.52 -7.08
CA SER A 529 3.42 -1.71 -6.68
C SER A 529 2.51 -1.53 -5.44
N PHE A 530 2.70 -0.43 -4.69
CA PHE A 530 1.79 -0.01 -3.60
C PHE A 530 0.59 0.80 -4.10
N GLY A 531 0.58 1.18 -5.38
CA GLY A 531 -0.46 2.01 -5.98
C GLY A 531 -0.24 3.51 -5.78
N ARG A 532 1.01 3.94 -5.52
CA ARG A 532 1.37 5.34 -5.27
C ARG A 532 2.19 5.91 -6.41
N VAL A 533 1.92 7.17 -6.77
CA VAL A 533 2.70 7.91 -7.79
C VAL A 533 4.05 8.30 -7.20
N GLU A 534 5.15 7.96 -7.86
CA GLU A 534 6.49 8.43 -7.52
C GLU A 534 6.67 9.87 -8.01
N VAL A 535 6.22 10.81 -7.20
CA VAL A 535 6.07 12.23 -7.57
C VAL A 535 7.39 12.95 -7.78
N GLU A 536 8.47 12.48 -7.18
CA GLU A 536 9.82 13.03 -7.31
C GLU A 536 10.38 12.90 -8.73
N ASP A 537 9.91 11.90 -9.46
CA ASP A 537 10.38 11.62 -10.82
C ASP A 537 9.55 12.24 -11.93
N VAL A 538 8.40 12.82 -11.59
CA VAL A 538 7.52 13.43 -12.59
C VAL A 538 8.18 14.65 -13.22
N VAL A 539 8.25 14.66 -14.55
CA VAL A 539 8.79 15.78 -15.35
C VAL A 539 7.66 16.64 -15.88
N VAL A 540 7.66 17.93 -15.57
CA VAL A 540 6.71 18.88 -16.16
C VAL A 540 7.22 19.31 -17.54
N THR A 541 6.43 19.05 -18.61
CA THR A 541 6.80 19.27 -20.01
C THR A 541 6.23 20.57 -20.59
N SER A 542 5.20 21.16 -19.95
CA SER A 542 4.56 22.41 -20.37
C SER A 542 5.23 23.62 -19.73
N GLU A 543 5.57 24.66 -20.54
CA GLU A 543 6.01 25.98 -20.06
C GLU A 543 4.82 26.87 -19.64
#